data_22f4c5b0341e6c5967d57fb2d338fa18
#
_entry.id   22f4c5b0341e6c5967d57fb2d338fa18
#
_cell.length_a   1.000
_cell.length_b   1.000
_cell.length_c   1.000
_cell.angle_alpha   90.00
_cell.angle_beta   90.00
_cell.angle_gamma   90.00
#
_symmetry.space_group_name_H-M   'P 1'
#
loop_
_entity.id
_entity.type
_entity.pdbx_description
1 polymer ?
#
loop_
_entity_poly.entity_id
_entity_poly.type
_entity_poly.pdbx_seq_one_letter_code
_entity_poly.pdbx_strand_id
1 'polypeptide(L)' 'MGIKMKEIIFVVEKDIEGGFTARALGYSIFTQADDIEALKKNIKDALKCHFNQEEDIPKIIRLHLVSEEVFSNA' A
#
# COMPACT_ATOMS: atom_id res chain seq x y z
N MET A 1 13.44 14.23 -23.92
CA MET A 1 12.19 13.55 -23.63
C MET A 1 12.36 12.57 -22.49
N GLY A 2 11.73 12.82 -21.37
CA GLY A 2 11.85 11.97 -20.21
C GLY A 2 10.73 10.95 -20.13
N ILE A 3 11.06 9.75 -19.70
CA ILE A 3 10.06 8.74 -19.37
C ILE A 3 9.61 9.02 -17.96
N LYS A 4 8.32 9.36 -17.80
CA LYS A 4 7.77 9.53 -16.47
C LYS A 4 7.33 8.17 -15.95
N MET A 5 7.97 7.72 -14.88
CA MET A 5 7.51 6.55 -14.17
C MET A 5 6.50 7.00 -13.14
N LYS A 6 5.29 6.47 -13.24
CA LYS A 6 4.25 6.74 -12.26
C LYS A 6 4.59 6.01 -10.97
N GLU A 7 4.35 6.70 -9.87
CA GLU A 7 4.61 6.18 -8.54
C GLU A 7 3.35 6.28 -7.72
N ILE A 8 3.11 5.26 -6.91
CA ILE A 8 2.00 5.28 -5.95
C ILE A 8 2.55 4.95 -4.57
N ILE A 9 2.04 5.64 -3.57
CA ILE A 9 2.46 5.47 -2.19
C ILE A 9 1.33 4.84 -1.40
N PHE A 10 1.64 3.77 -0.69
CA PHE A 10 0.72 3.16 0.25
C PHE A 10 1.21 3.38 1.66
N VAL A 11 0.31 3.85 2.52
CA VAL A 11 0.56 3.92 3.95
C VAL A 11 0.20 2.56 4.53
N VAL A 12 1.18 1.91 5.13
CA VAL A 12 1.02 0.57 5.68
C VAL A 12 1.05 0.65 7.20
N GLU A 13 0.03 0.11 7.82
CA GLU A 13 -0.10 0.08 9.27
C GLU A 13 -0.26 -1.35 9.74
N LYS A 14 0.33 -1.64 10.90
CA LYS A 14 0.16 -2.92 11.54
C LYS A 14 -1.14 -2.92 12.34
N ASP A 15 -1.96 -3.94 12.12
CA ASP A 15 -3.21 -4.07 12.85
C ASP A 15 -2.95 -4.64 14.25
N ILE A 16 -3.69 -4.14 15.23
CA ILE A 16 -3.61 -4.61 16.61
C ILE A 16 -3.90 -6.12 16.71
N GLU A 17 -4.83 -6.59 15.92
CA GLU A 17 -5.23 -8.00 15.91
C GLU A 17 -4.32 -8.88 15.06
N GLY A 18 -3.29 -8.31 14.48
CA GLY A 18 -2.37 -8.99 13.60
C GLY A 18 -2.60 -8.59 12.15
N GLY A 19 -1.56 -8.79 11.33
CA GLY A 19 -1.63 -8.44 9.94
C GLY A 19 -1.32 -6.98 9.67
N PHE A 20 -1.51 -6.59 8.43
CA PHE A 20 -1.19 -5.25 7.94
C PHE A 20 -2.28 -4.74 7.03
N THR A 21 -2.48 -3.43 7.06
CA THR A 21 -3.37 -2.73 6.15
C THR A 21 -2.55 -1.80 5.27
N ALA A 22 -3.02 -1.56 4.06
CA ALA A 22 -2.37 -0.64 3.12
C ALA A 22 -3.42 0.25 2.50
N ARG A 23 -3.17 1.55 2.52
CA ARG A 23 -4.07 2.55 1.97
C ARG A 23 -3.28 3.44 1.01
N ALA A 24 -3.76 3.55 -0.22
CA ALA A 24 -3.11 4.40 -1.21
C ALA A 24 -3.34 5.87 -0.93
N LEU A 25 -2.32 6.68 -1.15
CA LEU A 25 -2.46 8.13 -1.11
C LEU A 25 -2.93 8.62 -2.47
N GLY A 26 -4.03 9.38 -2.48
CA GLY A 26 -4.56 9.94 -3.71
C GLY A 26 -5.47 9.02 -4.52
N TYR A 27 -5.74 7.82 -4.03
CA TYR A 27 -6.61 6.86 -4.70
C TYR A 27 -7.46 6.13 -3.67
N SER A 28 -8.64 5.71 -4.09
CA SER A 28 -9.54 4.94 -3.22
C SER A 28 -9.18 3.45 -3.30
N ILE A 29 -7.99 3.12 -2.83
CA ILE A 29 -7.50 1.74 -2.83
C ILE A 29 -7.09 1.37 -1.41
N PHE A 30 -7.66 0.29 -0.92
CA PHE A 30 -7.36 -0.24 0.40
C PHE A 30 -7.24 -1.76 0.30
N THR A 31 -6.25 -2.32 1.00
CA THR A 31 -6.12 -3.77 1.07
C THR A 31 -5.50 -4.15 2.42
N GLN A 32 -5.56 -5.42 2.73
CA GLN A 32 -5.02 -5.94 3.97
C GLN A 32 -4.52 -7.37 3.76
N ALA A 33 -3.61 -7.80 4.60
CA ALA A 33 -3.06 -9.15 4.54
C ALA A 33 -2.41 -9.51 5.87
N ASP A 34 -2.13 -10.78 6.07
CA ASP A 34 -1.55 -11.28 7.32
C ASP A 34 -0.06 -10.93 7.44
N ASP A 35 0.63 -10.83 6.32
CA ASP A 35 2.06 -10.50 6.31
C ASP A 35 2.40 -9.56 5.15
N ILE A 36 3.61 -9.03 5.17
CA ILE A 36 4.06 -8.05 4.17
C ILE A 36 4.11 -8.64 2.76
N GLU A 37 4.54 -9.89 2.61
CA GLU A 37 4.62 -10.51 1.29
C GLU A 37 3.24 -10.69 0.67
N ALA A 38 2.27 -11.14 1.47
CA ALA A 38 0.89 -11.25 1.02
C ALA A 38 0.29 -9.87 0.73
N LEU A 39 0.66 -8.86 1.54
CA LEU A 39 0.20 -7.50 1.32
C LEU A 39 0.67 -6.96 -0.03
N LYS A 40 1.94 -7.17 -0.36
CA LYS A 40 2.50 -6.75 -1.64
C LYS A 40 1.75 -7.37 -2.81
N LYS A 41 1.44 -8.65 -2.70
CA LYS A 41 0.68 -9.35 -3.73
C LYS A 41 -0.72 -8.77 -3.86
N ASN A 42 -1.38 -8.52 -2.74
CA ASN A 42 -2.72 -7.96 -2.74
C ASN A 42 -2.72 -6.53 -3.29
N ILE A 43 -1.69 -5.75 -3.03
CA ILE A 43 -1.53 -4.42 -3.61
C ILE A 43 -1.46 -4.50 -5.13
N LYS A 44 -0.64 -5.39 -5.66
CA LYS A 44 -0.52 -5.56 -7.11
C LYS A 44 -1.85 -5.95 -7.74
N ASP A 45 -2.58 -6.86 -7.10
CA ASP A 45 -3.89 -7.26 -7.59
C ASP A 45 -4.89 -6.11 -7.54
N ALA A 46 -4.88 -5.33 -6.46
CA ALA A 46 -5.76 -4.17 -6.32
C ALA A 46 -5.48 -3.12 -7.38
N LEU A 47 -4.22 -2.90 -7.72
CA LEU A 47 -3.85 -1.96 -8.77
C LEU A 47 -4.38 -2.40 -10.13
N LYS A 48 -4.29 -3.68 -10.45
CA LYS A 48 -4.84 -4.21 -11.69
C LYS A 48 -6.35 -4.04 -11.78
N CYS A 49 -7.03 -4.16 -10.64
CA CYS A 49 -8.48 -3.97 -10.60
C CYS A 49 -8.88 -2.51 -10.70
N HIS A 50 -8.09 -1.61 -10.13
CA HIS A 50 -8.42 -0.19 -10.09
C HIS A 50 -8.17 0.51 -11.42
N PHE A 51 -7.08 0.18 -12.10
CA PHE A 51 -6.71 0.81 -13.37
C PHE A 51 -7.19 -0.04 -14.54
N ASN A 52 -7.86 0.60 -15.49
CA ASN A 52 -8.44 -0.09 -16.64
C ASN A 52 -7.39 -0.51 -17.67
N GLN A 53 -6.29 0.23 -17.75
CA GLN A 53 -5.25 -0.02 -18.74
C GLN A 53 -3.93 -0.28 -18.02
N GLU A 54 -3.22 -1.28 -18.49
CA GLU A 54 -1.95 -1.67 -17.92
C GLU A 54 -0.93 -0.53 -17.89
N GLU A 55 -0.94 0.30 -18.93
CA GLU A 55 -0.02 1.44 -19.01
C GLU A 55 -0.29 2.52 -17.96
N ASP A 56 -1.49 2.53 -17.36
CA ASP A 56 -1.84 3.48 -16.31
C ASP A 56 -1.46 2.98 -14.93
N ILE A 57 -1.11 1.71 -14.80
CA ILE A 57 -0.72 1.14 -13.52
C ILE A 57 0.65 1.70 -13.12
N PRO A 58 0.76 2.32 -11.92
CA PRO A 58 2.05 2.80 -11.45
C PRO A 58 3.09 1.70 -11.41
N LYS A 59 4.29 1.98 -11.90
CA LYS A 59 5.37 0.99 -11.92
C LYS A 59 6.17 0.98 -10.64
N ILE A 60 6.14 2.07 -9.89
CA ILE A 60 6.84 2.18 -8.63
C ILE A 60 5.81 2.21 -7.51
N ILE A 61 5.93 1.27 -6.61
CA ILE A 61 5.06 1.18 -5.44
C ILE A 61 5.93 1.40 -4.21
N ARG A 62 5.62 2.46 -3.46
CA ARG A 62 6.31 2.74 -2.20
C ARG A 62 5.41 2.36 -1.05
N LEU A 63 5.97 1.63 -0.11
CA LEU A 63 5.28 1.32 1.14
C LEU A 63 5.86 2.21 2.23
N HIS A 64 5.02 3.07 2.76
CA HIS A 64 5.36 3.92 3.89
C HIS A 64 4.88 3.22 5.15
N LEU A 65 5.80 2.62 5.88
CA LEU A 65 5.46 1.86 7.08
C LEU A 65 5.31 2.82 8.26
N VAL A 66 4.12 2.80 8.86
CA VAL A 66 3.83 3.62 10.04
C VAL A 66 3.84 2.70 11.25
N SER A 67 4.62 3.05 12.25
CA SER A 67 4.60 2.32 13.50
C SER A 67 4.10 3.25 14.60
N GLU A 68 3.25 2.70 15.44
CA GLU A 68 2.71 3.40 16.58
C GLU A 68 3.25 2.76 17.84
N GLU A 69 3.76 3.58 18.73
CA GLU A 69 4.22 3.10 20.03
C GLU A 69 3.36 3.73 21.10
N VAL A 70 2.80 2.88 21.94
CA VAL A 70 1.96 3.32 23.04
C VAL A 70 2.61 2.86 24.34
N PHE A 71 2.80 3.79 25.23
CA PHE A 71 3.34 3.46 26.54
C PHE A 71 2.59 4.24 27.62
N SER A 72 2.59 3.66 28.82
CA SER A 72 1.87 4.23 29.93
C SER A 72 2.64 5.37 30.57
N ASN A 73 1.93 6.46 30.84
CA ASN A 73 2.47 7.59 31.61
C ASN A 73 1.97 7.46 33.04
N ALA A 74 2.50 6.47 33.74
CA ALA A 74 2.08 6.19 35.11
C ALA A 74 2.92 6.96 36.11
#